data_a3ee875ac9eb1086157d16f08ca5b62e
#
_entry.id   a3ee875ac9eb1086157d16f08ca5b62e
#
_cell.length_a   1.000
_cell.length_b   1.000
_cell.length_c   1.000
_cell.angle_alpha   90.00
_cell.angle_beta   90.00
_cell.angle_gamma   90.00
#
_symmetry.space_group_name_H-M   'P 1'
#
loop_
_entity.id
_entity.type
_entity.pdbx_description
1 polymer ?
#
loop_
_entity_poly.entity_id
_entity_poly.type
_entity_poly.pdbx_seq_one_letter_code
_entity_poly.pdbx_strand_id
1 'polypeptide(L)'
;FDNADALVESAIDNARVIENNDENPMQSKCEYPTINQKQNPVADMSESKKIELALRLERDTLDFDDRVNRVAYCAVETGVETTRIHNTYGLCADKENRYSVAVIEPILRIGEDERESFAFKFGSGMLDCGDIIKESVDNALMQFHASAVGSGEYRVLLRSDAATDLLSAFSSMFSADSVQKGLSLLKDKLGERIANPCISIIDDPFEEDNPRAFDAEGTPSVKTVVVEDGILKSFLHN
;
A
#
# COMPACT_ATOMS: atom_id res chain seq x y z
N PHE A 1 -18.02 -2.92 -29.98
CA PHE A 1 -18.66 -3.91 -29.07
C PHE A 1 -19.73 -4.73 -29.81
N ASP A 2 -19.38 -5.26 -30.98
CA ASP A 2 -20.34 -5.99 -31.84
C ASP A 2 -20.73 -7.38 -31.31
N ASN A 3 -20.28 -7.76 -30.07
CA ASN A 3 -20.51 -9.08 -29.48
C ASN A 3 -20.90 -8.99 -27.98
N ALA A 4 -21.43 -7.88 -27.51
CA ALA A 4 -21.76 -7.72 -26.09
C ALA A 4 -22.82 -8.73 -25.63
N ASP A 5 -23.84 -8.97 -26.44
CA ASP A 5 -24.92 -9.93 -26.13
C ASP A 5 -24.38 -11.36 -26.00
N ALA A 6 -23.49 -11.77 -26.89
CA ALA A 6 -22.89 -13.11 -26.83
C ALA A 6 -21.97 -13.28 -25.60
N LEU A 7 -21.30 -12.23 -25.16
CA LEU A 7 -20.51 -12.24 -23.92
C LEU A 7 -21.40 -12.39 -22.69
N VAL A 8 -22.53 -11.68 -22.65
CA VAL A 8 -23.51 -11.78 -21.56
C VAL A 8 -24.14 -13.18 -21.52
N GLU A 9 -24.55 -13.72 -22.67
CA GLU A 9 -25.10 -15.09 -22.76
C GLU A 9 -24.06 -16.11 -22.27
N SER A 10 -22.82 -16.00 -22.70
CA SER A 10 -21.74 -16.89 -22.26
C SER A 10 -21.48 -16.79 -20.75
N ALA A 11 -21.52 -15.60 -20.18
CA ALA A 11 -21.36 -15.39 -18.74
C ALA A 11 -22.52 -16.04 -17.95
N ILE A 12 -23.75 -15.88 -18.43
CA ILE A 12 -24.94 -16.51 -17.83
C ILE A 12 -24.84 -18.04 -17.89
N ASP A 13 -24.44 -18.61 -19.04
CA ASP A 13 -24.31 -20.05 -19.20
C ASP A 13 -23.21 -20.61 -18.29
N ASN A 14 -22.08 -19.94 -18.19
CA ASN A 14 -21.02 -20.30 -17.25
C ASN A 14 -21.51 -20.26 -15.79
N ALA A 15 -22.23 -19.22 -15.39
CA ALA A 15 -22.77 -19.10 -14.05
C ALA A 15 -23.75 -20.25 -13.70
N ARG A 16 -24.51 -20.78 -14.68
CA ARG A 16 -25.42 -21.90 -14.46
C ARG A 16 -24.71 -23.24 -14.20
N VAL A 17 -23.48 -23.38 -14.65
CA VAL A 17 -22.68 -24.60 -14.49
C VAL A 17 -21.87 -24.61 -13.20
N ILE A 18 -21.62 -23.43 -12.62
CA ILE A 18 -20.88 -23.29 -11.35
C ILE A 18 -21.85 -23.58 -10.21
N GLU A 19 -21.63 -24.70 -9.52
CA GLU A 19 -22.28 -24.98 -8.23
C GLU A 19 -21.56 -24.14 -7.15
N ASN A 20 -22.00 -22.91 -6.96
CA ASN A 20 -21.55 -22.07 -5.85
C ASN A 20 -22.71 -21.92 -4.86
N ASN A 21 -22.50 -22.39 -3.64
CA ASN A 21 -23.44 -22.24 -2.53
C ASN A 21 -23.15 -21.01 -1.66
N ASP A 22 -22.15 -20.20 -2.02
CA ASP A 22 -21.82 -18.99 -1.29
C ASP A 22 -22.79 -17.88 -1.68
N GLU A 23 -23.64 -17.49 -0.73
CA GLU A 23 -24.49 -16.32 -0.87
C GLU A 23 -23.63 -15.07 -0.67
N ASN A 24 -23.03 -14.56 -1.76
CA ASN A 24 -22.41 -13.23 -1.77
C ASN A 24 -23.38 -12.23 -2.41
N PRO A 25 -24.28 -11.62 -1.62
CA PRO A 25 -25.22 -10.64 -2.15
C PRO A 25 -24.43 -9.41 -2.63
N MET A 26 -24.72 -8.95 -3.85
CA MET A 26 -24.17 -7.68 -4.33
C MET A 26 -24.63 -6.54 -3.42
N GLN A 27 -23.73 -5.59 -3.13
CA GLN A 27 -24.02 -4.40 -2.33
C GLN A 27 -25.17 -3.62 -2.98
N SER A 28 -26.16 -3.25 -2.17
CA SER A 28 -27.26 -2.38 -2.59
C SER A 28 -26.91 -0.90 -2.37
N LYS A 29 -27.83 0.00 -2.75
CA LYS A 29 -27.69 1.43 -2.48
C LYS A 29 -27.41 1.68 -0.99
N CYS A 30 -26.35 2.45 -0.73
CA CYS A 30 -25.91 2.83 0.62
C CYS A 30 -25.42 4.28 0.64
N GLU A 31 -25.17 4.80 1.84
CA GLU A 31 -24.52 6.09 2.06
C GLU A 31 -23.03 5.87 2.33
N TYR A 32 -22.20 6.75 1.81
CA TYR A 32 -20.76 6.68 1.98
C TYR A 32 -20.25 7.74 2.95
N PRO A 33 -19.17 7.45 3.68
CA PRO A 33 -18.53 8.44 4.52
C PRO A 33 -17.97 9.58 3.65
N THR A 34 -18.03 10.79 4.21
CA THR A 34 -17.40 11.95 3.56
C THR A 34 -15.88 11.84 3.67
N ILE A 35 -15.20 11.87 2.54
CA ILE A 35 -13.74 11.81 2.46
C ILE A 35 -13.18 13.22 2.30
N ASN A 36 -12.25 13.59 3.19
CA ASN A 36 -11.45 14.80 3.08
C ASN A 36 -10.09 14.45 2.49
N GLN A 37 -10.00 14.39 1.17
CA GLN A 37 -8.72 14.15 0.50
C GLN A 37 -7.86 15.40 0.56
N LYS A 38 -6.58 15.26 0.93
CA LYS A 38 -5.59 16.32 0.82
C LYS A 38 -5.41 16.74 -0.63
N GLN A 39 -5.23 18.04 -0.85
CA GLN A 39 -4.81 18.53 -2.17
C GLN A 39 -3.43 17.99 -2.51
N ASN A 40 -3.29 17.50 -3.74
CA ASN A 40 -2.02 17.03 -4.26
C ASN A 40 -1.47 18.00 -5.32
N PRO A 41 -0.67 19.01 -4.91
CA PRO A 41 -0.21 20.05 -5.83
C PRO A 41 0.70 19.51 -6.94
N VAL A 42 1.35 18.36 -6.73
CA VAL A 42 2.20 17.74 -7.75
C VAL A 42 1.37 17.08 -8.84
N ALA A 43 0.25 16.46 -8.49
CA ALA A 43 -0.65 15.86 -9.48
C ALA A 43 -1.17 16.88 -10.49
N ASP A 44 -1.38 18.12 -10.05
CA ASP A 44 -1.91 19.23 -10.87
C ASP A 44 -0.83 20.07 -11.59
N MET A 45 0.46 19.74 -11.39
CA MET A 45 1.56 20.42 -12.07
C MET A 45 1.57 20.14 -13.59
N SER A 46 2.06 21.11 -14.36
CA SER A 46 2.38 20.88 -15.77
C SER A 46 3.50 19.86 -15.93
N GLU A 47 3.52 19.14 -17.05
CA GLU A 47 4.55 18.14 -17.36
C GLU A 47 5.97 18.71 -17.24
N SER A 48 6.19 19.93 -17.74
CA SER A 48 7.51 20.58 -17.65
C SER A 48 7.96 20.79 -16.21
N LYS A 49 7.07 21.13 -15.29
CA LYS A 49 7.39 21.27 -13.86
C LYS A 49 7.67 19.91 -13.18
N LYS A 50 6.97 18.86 -13.60
CA LYS A 50 7.24 17.50 -13.12
C LYS A 50 8.62 17.00 -13.58
N ILE A 51 8.99 17.28 -14.82
CA ILE A 51 10.33 16.99 -15.34
C ILE A 51 11.39 17.78 -14.57
N GLU A 52 11.17 19.07 -14.32
CA GLU A 52 12.09 19.90 -13.53
C GLU A 52 12.25 19.35 -12.09
N LEU A 53 11.17 18.87 -11.47
CA LEU A 53 11.21 18.25 -10.16
C LEU A 53 12.06 16.96 -10.17
N ALA A 54 11.88 16.10 -11.16
CA ALA A 54 12.67 14.88 -11.31
C ALA A 54 14.15 15.16 -11.52
N LEU A 55 14.49 16.10 -12.42
CA LEU A 55 15.87 16.53 -12.66
C LEU A 55 16.52 17.18 -11.43
N ARG A 56 15.73 17.89 -10.64
CA ARG A 56 16.20 18.44 -9.36
C ARG A 56 16.49 17.33 -8.36
N LEU A 57 15.56 16.37 -8.22
CA LEU A 57 15.73 15.22 -7.33
C LEU A 57 17.00 14.43 -7.66
N GLU A 58 17.24 14.13 -8.92
CA GLU A 58 18.47 13.45 -9.37
C GLU A 58 19.74 14.25 -9.03
N ARG A 59 19.78 15.55 -9.36
CA ARG A 59 20.91 16.42 -9.07
C ARG A 59 21.19 16.55 -7.58
N ASP A 60 20.15 16.84 -6.79
CA ASP A 60 20.28 17.00 -5.34
C ASP A 60 20.77 15.69 -4.68
N THR A 61 20.42 14.53 -5.27
CA THR A 61 20.93 13.22 -4.82
C THR A 61 22.42 13.04 -5.14
N LEU A 62 22.85 13.41 -6.36
CA LEU A 62 24.26 13.33 -6.77
C LEU A 62 25.15 14.28 -5.93
N ASP A 63 24.61 15.42 -5.52
CA ASP A 63 25.31 16.43 -4.73
C ASP A 63 25.23 16.16 -3.21
N PHE A 64 24.44 15.16 -2.76
CA PHE A 64 24.18 14.92 -1.35
C PHE A 64 25.38 14.34 -0.59
N ASP A 65 26.13 13.43 -1.22
CA ASP A 65 27.29 12.77 -0.62
C ASP A 65 28.31 12.41 -1.71
N ASP A 66 29.59 12.68 -1.46
CA ASP A 66 30.69 12.43 -2.43
C ASP A 66 30.80 10.95 -2.85
N ARG A 67 30.23 10.03 -2.09
CA ARG A 67 30.18 8.60 -2.40
C ARG A 67 29.06 8.20 -3.35
N VAL A 68 28.11 9.08 -3.62
CA VAL A 68 27.07 8.83 -4.64
C VAL A 68 27.75 8.87 -6.02
N ASN A 69 27.89 7.70 -6.62
CA ASN A 69 28.58 7.55 -7.90
C ASN A 69 27.64 7.81 -9.09
N ARG A 70 26.39 7.37 -8.96
CA ARG A 70 25.34 7.57 -9.96
C ARG A 70 23.96 7.33 -9.36
N VAL A 71 22.93 7.71 -10.09
CA VAL A 71 21.54 7.37 -9.80
C VAL A 71 21.09 6.28 -10.78
N ALA A 72 20.66 5.14 -10.25
CA ALA A 72 20.15 4.01 -11.03
C ALA A 72 18.73 4.25 -11.52
N TYR A 73 17.90 4.84 -10.65
CA TYR A 73 16.52 5.17 -10.95
C TYR A 73 16.09 6.45 -10.25
N CYS A 74 15.42 7.32 -10.99
CA CYS A 74 14.79 8.54 -10.48
C CYS A 74 13.49 8.77 -11.24
N ALA A 75 12.37 8.84 -10.53
CA ALA A 75 11.07 9.08 -11.15
C ALA A 75 10.19 9.99 -10.31
N VAL A 76 9.40 10.80 -11.00
CA VAL A 76 8.24 11.52 -10.45
C VAL A 76 7.03 11.10 -11.26
N GLU A 77 6.15 10.35 -10.63
CA GLU A 77 4.94 9.81 -11.26
C GLU A 77 3.71 10.50 -10.70
N THR A 78 2.71 10.72 -11.54
CA THR A 78 1.41 11.25 -11.14
C THR A 78 0.33 10.54 -11.92
N GLY A 79 -0.81 10.33 -11.29
CA GLY A 79 -1.95 9.73 -11.95
C GLY A 79 -3.28 10.17 -11.36
N VAL A 80 -4.32 9.88 -12.13
CA VAL A 80 -5.71 10.01 -11.71
C VAL A 80 -6.37 8.66 -11.92
N GLU A 81 -6.88 8.10 -10.84
CA GLU A 81 -7.63 6.85 -10.85
C GLU A 81 -9.11 7.16 -10.59
N THR A 82 -9.97 6.72 -11.48
CA THR A 82 -11.42 6.85 -11.32
C THR A 82 -12.02 5.44 -11.19
N THR A 83 -12.67 5.17 -10.06
CA THR A 83 -13.42 3.95 -9.83
C THR A 83 -14.90 4.26 -9.85
N ARG A 84 -15.67 3.48 -10.63
CA ARG A 84 -17.13 3.55 -10.69
C ARG A 84 -17.72 2.16 -10.54
N ILE A 85 -18.61 1.99 -9.57
CA ILE A 85 -19.31 0.74 -9.32
C ILE A 85 -20.80 1.00 -9.37
N HIS A 86 -21.47 0.34 -10.33
CA HIS A 86 -22.91 0.46 -10.52
C HIS A 86 -23.51 -0.94 -10.70
N ASN A 87 -24.66 -1.17 -10.11
CA ASN A 87 -25.37 -2.44 -10.28
C ASN A 87 -26.90 -2.25 -10.30
N THR A 88 -27.61 -3.36 -10.57
CA THR A 88 -29.07 -3.37 -10.68
C THR A 88 -29.80 -3.23 -9.34
N TYR A 89 -29.10 -3.35 -8.20
CA TYR A 89 -29.63 -3.10 -6.86
C TYR A 89 -29.55 -1.62 -6.43
N GLY A 90 -29.21 -0.74 -7.38
CA GLY A 90 -29.18 0.70 -7.18
C GLY A 90 -27.90 1.22 -6.53
N LEU A 91 -26.86 0.38 -6.42
CA LEU A 91 -25.54 0.84 -6.07
C LEU A 91 -25.03 1.83 -7.10
N CYS A 92 -24.50 2.97 -6.64
CA CYS A 92 -23.84 3.98 -7.44
C CYS A 92 -22.72 4.59 -6.60
N ALA A 93 -21.50 4.11 -6.81
CA ALA A 93 -20.31 4.51 -6.08
C ALA A 93 -19.27 5.04 -7.06
N ASP A 94 -18.91 6.31 -6.94
CA ASP A 94 -17.91 6.98 -7.75
C ASP A 94 -16.78 7.49 -6.86
N LYS A 95 -15.53 7.25 -7.27
CA LYS A 95 -14.31 7.73 -6.59
C LYS A 95 -13.32 8.25 -7.64
N GLU A 96 -12.73 9.38 -7.37
CA GLU A 96 -11.54 9.87 -8.08
C GLU A 96 -10.40 10.01 -7.06
N ASN A 97 -9.27 9.39 -7.33
CA ASN A 97 -8.05 9.53 -6.55
C ASN A 97 -6.94 10.13 -7.42
N ARG A 98 -6.27 11.16 -6.90
CA ARG A 98 -5.13 11.82 -7.54
C ARG A 98 -3.89 11.53 -6.73
N TYR A 99 -2.96 10.80 -7.30
CA TYR A 99 -1.75 10.39 -6.61
C TYR A 99 -0.50 10.97 -7.26
N SER A 100 0.54 11.04 -6.48
CA SER A 100 1.90 11.32 -6.93
C SER A 100 2.89 10.49 -6.13
N VAL A 101 3.97 10.07 -6.81
CA VAL A 101 5.06 9.28 -6.22
C VAL A 101 6.39 9.85 -6.70
N ALA A 102 7.33 10.06 -5.79
CA ALA A 102 8.73 10.28 -6.12
C ALA A 102 9.53 9.07 -5.66
N VAL A 103 10.44 8.60 -6.51
CA VAL A 103 11.34 7.48 -6.22
C VAL A 103 12.75 7.89 -6.55
N ILE A 104 13.70 7.51 -5.71
CA ILE A 104 15.13 7.72 -5.94
C ILE A 104 15.92 6.48 -5.53
N GLU A 105 16.87 6.07 -6.38
CA GLU A 105 17.75 4.92 -6.16
C GLU A 105 19.20 5.30 -6.47
N PRO A 106 19.95 5.84 -5.49
CA PRO A 106 21.37 6.12 -5.65
C PRO A 106 22.20 4.84 -5.55
N ILE A 107 23.28 4.82 -6.33
CA ILE A 107 24.37 3.85 -6.20
C ILE A 107 25.58 4.54 -5.62
N LEU A 108 26.02 4.09 -4.46
CA LEU A 108 27.19 4.58 -3.74
C LEU A 108 28.38 3.68 -4.03
N ARG A 109 29.59 4.29 -4.08
CA ARG A 109 30.84 3.58 -4.28
C ARG A 109 31.87 3.93 -3.21
N ILE A 110 32.48 2.90 -2.63
CA ILE A 110 33.65 3.03 -1.73
C ILE A 110 34.73 2.05 -2.23
N GLY A 111 35.79 2.59 -2.83
CA GLY A 111 36.79 1.77 -3.52
C GLY A 111 36.21 1.03 -4.72
N GLU A 112 36.24 -0.30 -4.69
CA GLU A 112 35.66 -1.16 -5.72
C GLU A 112 34.24 -1.66 -5.38
N ASP A 113 33.79 -1.45 -4.15
CA ASP A 113 32.48 -1.86 -3.69
C ASP A 113 31.39 -0.85 -4.05
N GLU A 114 30.25 -1.36 -4.55
CA GLU A 114 29.05 -0.58 -4.81
C GLU A 114 27.88 -1.10 -3.96
N ARG A 115 27.06 -0.17 -3.46
CA ARG A 115 25.82 -0.46 -2.74
C ARG A 115 24.73 0.48 -3.24
N GLU A 116 23.51 -0.03 -3.27
CA GLU A 116 22.33 0.71 -3.69
C GLU A 116 21.22 0.57 -2.66
N SER A 117 20.36 1.53 -2.61
CA SER A 117 19.11 1.48 -1.87
C SER A 117 18.13 2.45 -2.52
N PHE A 118 16.86 2.12 -2.46
CA PHE A 118 15.81 3.04 -2.91
C PHE A 118 15.05 3.62 -1.72
N ALA A 119 14.50 4.81 -1.94
CA ALA A 119 13.47 5.39 -1.09
C ALA A 119 12.40 6.03 -1.97
N PHE A 120 11.20 6.13 -1.44
CA PHE A 120 10.08 6.75 -2.15
C PHE A 120 9.24 7.60 -1.22
N LYS A 121 8.56 8.58 -1.80
CA LYS A 121 7.60 9.43 -1.12
C LYS A 121 6.30 9.43 -1.88
N PHE A 122 5.21 9.23 -1.15
CA PHE A 122 3.86 9.20 -1.69
C PHE A 122 3.07 10.42 -1.24
N GLY A 123 2.13 10.90 -2.07
CA GLY A 123 1.16 11.91 -1.65
C GLY A 123 1.60 13.37 -1.84
N SER A 124 1.00 14.25 -1.05
CA SER A 124 1.08 15.71 -1.24
C SER A 124 2.42 16.36 -0.85
N GLY A 125 3.25 15.64 -0.10
CA GLY A 125 4.52 16.16 0.43
C GLY A 125 5.71 16.14 -0.53
N MET A 126 5.53 15.80 -1.80
CA MET A 126 6.60 15.56 -2.78
C MET A 126 7.37 16.78 -3.26
N LEU A 127 7.00 17.99 -2.86
CA LEU A 127 7.74 19.21 -3.21
C LEU A 127 9.11 19.29 -2.53
N ASP A 128 9.25 18.66 -1.37
CA ASP A 128 10.51 18.47 -0.65
C ASP A 128 10.83 16.97 -0.58
N CYS A 129 11.89 16.57 -1.28
CA CYS A 129 12.36 15.18 -1.36
C CYS A 129 13.68 14.96 -0.58
N GLY A 130 14.12 15.92 0.25
CA GLY A 130 15.37 15.80 0.99
C GLY A 130 15.38 14.62 1.97
N ASP A 131 14.22 14.25 2.51
CA ASP A 131 14.04 13.08 3.37
C ASP A 131 14.32 11.76 2.66
N ILE A 132 13.78 11.54 1.45
CA ILE A 132 14.02 10.30 0.70
C ILE A 132 15.44 10.21 0.13
N ILE A 133 16.06 11.34 -0.23
CA ILE A 133 17.47 11.38 -0.59
C ILE A 133 18.32 10.90 0.58
N LYS A 134 18.10 11.51 1.75
CA LYS A 134 18.83 11.13 2.97
C LYS A 134 18.61 9.66 3.32
N GLU A 135 17.38 9.19 3.28
CA GLU A 135 17.02 7.81 3.60
C GLU A 135 17.71 6.82 2.66
N SER A 136 17.64 7.03 1.35
CA SER A 136 18.24 6.12 0.37
C SER A 136 19.76 6.08 0.49
N VAL A 137 20.41 7.24 0.69
CA VAL A 137 21.86 7.31 0.86
C VAL A 137 22.29 6.65 2.18
N ASP A 138 21.65 6.96 3.30
CA ASP A 138 21.98 6.37 4.61
C ASP A 138 21.81 4.83 4.59
N ASN A 139 20.75 4.33 3.95
CA ASN A 139 20.49 2.90 3.82
C ASN A 139 21.55 2.19 2.97
N ALA A 140 21.99 2.79 1.86
CA ALA A 140 23.08 2.26 1.06
C ALA A 140 24.41 2.25 1.83
N LEU A 141 24.69 3.32 2.59
CA LEU A 141 25.90 3.43 3.42
C LEU A 141 25.98 2.34 4.50
N MET A 142 24.87 2.01 5.15
CA MET A 142 24.83 0.96 6.15
C MET A 142 25.20 -0.43 5.59
N GLN A 143 24.99 -0.67 4.30
CA GLN A 143 25.30 -1.96 3.67
C GLN A 143 26.81 -2.21 3.49
N PHE A 144 27.66 -1.17 3.41
CA PHE A 144 29.11 -1.35 3.29
C PHE A 144 29.76 -2.03 4.51
N HIS A 145 29.10 -1.99 5.66
CA HIS A 145 29.56 -2.60 6.89
C HIS A 145 28.79 -3.89 7.25
N ALA A 146 27.89 -4.33 6.36
CA ALA A 146 27.11 -5.53 6.59
C ALA A 146 28.00 -6.78 6.43
N SER A 147 27.89 -7.69 7.39
CA SER A 147 28.55 -8.99 7.35
C SER A 147 27.61 -10.10 7.83
N ALA A 148 27.88 -11.33 7.41
CA ALA A 148 27.12 -12.47 7.88
C ALA A 148 27.32 -12.63 9.40
N VAL A 149 26.22 -12.86 10.12
CA VAL A 149 26.23 -13.19 11.54
C VAL A 149 26.16 -14.71 11.72
N GLY A 150 26.80 -15.25 12.77
CA GLY A 150 26.72 -16.66 13.10
C GLY A 150 25.30 -17.09 13.49
N SER A 151 25.01 -18.37 13.45
CA SER A 151 23.74 -18.90 13.99
C SER A 151 23.69 -18.71 15.52
N GLY A 152 22.55 -18.21 16.01
CA GLY A 152 22.39 -17.93 17.44
C GLY A 152 21.07 -17.24 17.75
N GLU A 153 20.86 -16.93 19.03
CA GLU A 153 19.75 -16.12 19.49
C GLU A 153 20.20 -14.67 19.60
N TYR A 154 19.46 -13.77 18.98
CA TYR A 154 19.78 -12.35 18.92
C TYR A 154 18.59 -11.49 19.36
N ARG A 155 18.88 -10.37 20.01
CA ARG A 155 17.89 -9.31 20.16
C ARG A 155 17.84 -8.52 18.83
N VAL A 156 16.69 -8.51 18.19
CA VAL A 156 16.49 -7.87 16.89
C VAL A 156 15.67 -6.60 17.08
N LEU A 157 16.13 -5.49 16.49
CA LEU A 157 15.36 -4.28 16.31
C LEU A 157 14.97 -4.20 14.83
N LEU A 158 13.67 -4.28 14.56
CA LEU A 158 13.13 -4.11 13.22
C LEU A 158 12.90 -2.62 12.93
N ARG A 159 13.36 -2.14 11.80
CA ARG A 159 12.93 -0.85 11.27
C ARG A 159 11.46 -0.92 10.87
N SER A 160 10.83 0.24 10.69
CA SER A 160 9.41 0.33 10.33
C SER A 160 9.09 -0.38 9.01
N ASP A 161 9.93 -0.25 7.99
CA ASP A 161 9.81 -0.93 6.70
C ASP A 161 9.87 -2.45 6.85
N ALA A 162 10.91 -2.99 7.51
CA ALA A 162 11.04 -4.41 7.77
C ALA A 162 9.91 -4.97 8.66
N ALA A 163 9.42 -4.18 9.61
CA ALA A 163 8.26 -4.55 10.44
C ALA A 163 6.97 -4.58 9.61
N THR A 164 6.80 -3.65 8.68
CA THR A 164 5.67 -3.59 7.74
C THR A 164 5.68 -4.78 6.79
N ASP A 165 6.84 -5.13 6.23
CA ASP A 165 6.99 -6.30 5.34
C ASP A 165 6.67 -7.60 6.09
N LEU A 166 7.16 -7.73 7.32
CA LEU A 166 6.84 -8.88 8.17
C LEU A 166 5.34 -8.98 8.45
N LEU A 167 4.70 -7.85 8.83
CA LEU A 167 3.25 -7.82 9.07
C LEU A 167 2.47 -8.14 7.79
N SER A 168 2.89 -7.61 6.65
CA SER A 168 2.27 -7.85 5.35
C SER A 168 2.32 -9.33 4.95
N ALA A 169 3.43 -10.03 5.24
CA ALA A 169 3.55 -11.48 4.99
C ALA A 169 2.52 -12.31 5.79
N PHE A 170 2.07 -11.81 6.92
CA PHE A 170 1.09 -12.46 7.78
C PHE A 170 -0.31 -11.84 7.72
N SER A 171 -0.54 -10.82 6.89
CA SER A 171 -1.81 -10.07 6.84
C SER A 171 -3.03 -10.94 6.54
N SER A 172 -2.86 -11.99 5.70
CA SER A 172 -3.92 -12.95 5.39
C SER A 172 -4.48 -13.69 6.61
N MET A 173 -3.73 -13.77 7.71
CA MET A 173 -4.21 -14.39 8.96
C MET A 173 -5.38 -13.61 9.59
N PHE A 174 -5.47 -12.31 9.31
CA PHE A 174 -6.53 -11.43 9.81
C PHE A 174 -7.77 -11.39 8.92
N SER A 175 -7.75 -12.05 7.75
CA SER A 175 -8.91 -12.14 6.85
C SER A 175 -9.96 -13.10 7.41
N ALA A 176 -11.21 -12.65 7.47
CA ALA A 176 -12.35 -13.48 7.87
C ALA A 176 -12.54 -14.66 6.92
N ASP A 177 -12.33 -14.48 5.61
CA ASP A 177 -12.37 -15.55 4.61
C ASP A 177 -11.35 -16.66 4.92
N SER A 178 -10.11 -16.28 5.24
CA SER A 178 -9.07 -17.25 5.64
C SER A 178 -9.44 -18.01 6.90
N VAL A 179 -10.08 -17.33 7.87
CA VAL A 179 -10.57 -17.96 9.10
C VAL A 179 -11.68 -18.95 8.82
N GLN A 180 -12.68 -18.59 8.00
CA GLN A 180 -13.80 -19.45 7.61
C GLN A 180 -13.33 -20.69 6.85
N LYS A 181 -12.34 -20.55 5.98
CA LYS A 181 -11.73 -21.66 5.24
C LYS A 181 -10.77 -22.50 6.09
N GLY A 182 -10.53 -22.14 7.35
CA GLY A 182 -9.61 -22.86 8.24
C GLY A 182 -8.13 -22.69 7.88
N LEU A 183 -7.79 -21.65 7.12
CA LEU A 183 -6.42 -21.35 6.68
C LEU A 183 -5.68 -20.38 7.61
N SER A 184 -6.37 -19.80 8.60
CA SER A 184 -5.79 -18.86 9.55
C SER A 184 -5.43 -19.54 10.86
N LEU A 185 -4.22 -19.27 11.37
CA LEU A 185 -3.78 -19.67 12.71
C LEU A 185 -4.52 -18.89 13.82
N LEU A 186 -5.25 -17.85 13.48
CA LEU A 186 -6.05 -17.03 14.41
C LEU A 186 -7.50 -17.52 14.52
N LYS A 187 -7.87 -18.60 13.82
CA LYS A 187 -9.18 -19.24 14.01
C LYS A 187 -9.38 -19.52 15.49
N ASP A 188 -10.55 -19.20 15.99
CA ASP A 188 -10.96 -19.39 17.41
C ASP A 188 -10.17 -18.53 18.44
N LYS A 189 -9.38 -17.53 17.98
CA LYS A 189 -8.58 -16.66 18.84
C LYS A 189 -9.21 -15.29 19.13
N LEU A 190 -10.45 -15.07 18.70
CA LEU A 190 -11.14 -13.81 18.96
C LEU A 190 -11.29 -13.59 20.47
N GLY A 191 -10.86 -12.41 20.95
CA GLY A 191 -10.83 -12.06 22.37
C GLY A 191 -9.58 -12.56 23.12
N GLU A 192 -8.73 -13.35 22.49
CA GLU A 192 -7.49 -13.84 23.10
C GLU A 192 -6.32 -12.88 22.87
N ARG A 193 -5.34 -12.95 23.74
CA ARG A 193 -4.06 -12.25 23.57
C ARG A 193 -3.19 -13.01 22.56
N ILE A 194 -2.89 -12.36 21.43
CA ILE A 194 -2.08 -12.91 20.34
C ILE A 194 -0.74 -12.18 20.17
N ALA A 195 -0.58 -11.03 20.82
CA ALA A 195 0.61 -10.20 20.70
C ALA A 195 0.95 -9.53 22.06
N ASN A 196 2.09 -8.84 22.09
CA ASN A 196 2.47 -8.04 23.24
C ASN A 196 1.46 -6.88 23.44
N PRO A 197 1.16 -6.49 24.70
CA PRO A 197 0.23 -5.37 24.98
C PRO A 197 0.59 -4.02 24.32
N CYS A 198 1.82 -3.82 23.92
CA CYS A 198 2.21 -2.59 23.19
C CYS A 198 1.82 -2.61 21.70
N ILE A 199 1.23 -3.71 21.21
CA ILE A 199 0.86 -3.87 19.79
C ILE A 199 -0.64 -3.63 19.62
N SER A 200 -0.97 -2.67 18.77
CA SER A 200 -2.33 -2.49 18.23
C SER A 200 -2.27 -2.43 16.71
N ILE A 201 -3.23 -3.07 16.04
CA ILE A 201 -3.37 -3.11 14.58
C ILE A 201 -4.73 -2.55 14.23
N ILE A 202 -4.74 -1.52 13.41
CA ILE A 202 -5.95 -0.81 13.00
C ILE A 202 -5.96 -0.74 11.47
N ASP A 203 -7.06 -1.16 10.85
CA ASP A 203 -7.36 -0.84 9.45
C ASP A 203 -8.09 0.50 9.42
N ASP A 204 -7.42 1.52 8.88
CA ASP A 204 -7.95 2.88 8.79
C ASP A 204 -8.07 3.31 7.31
N PRO A 205 -9.27 3.21 6.73
CA PRO A 205 -9.48 3.60 5.34
C PRO A 205 -9.55 5.12 5.13
N PHE A 206 -9.42 5.93 6.18
CA PHE A 206 -9.57 7.39 6.12
C PHE A 206 -8.25 8.13 6.24
N GLU A 207 -7.13 7.43 6.07
CA GLU A 207 -5.81 8.04 6.06
C GLU A 207 -5.71 9.10 4.96
N GLU A 208 -5.14 10.27 5.30
CA GLU A 208 -5.23 11.49 4.50
C GLU A 208 -4.62 11.38 3.09
N ASP A 209 -3.59 10.54 2.90
CA ASP A 209 -2.89 10.44 1.61
C ASP A 209 -3.56 9.46 0.63
N ASN A 210 -4.37 8.51 1.12
CA ASN A 210 -5.12 7.58 0.26
C ASN A 210 -6.46 7.16 0.88
N PRO A 211 -7.35 8.10 1.19
CA PRO A 211 -8.63 7.77 1.82
C PRO A 211 -9.56 7.01 0.87
N ARG A 212 -10.33 6.06 1.43
CA ARG A 212 -11.27 5.25 0.68
C ARG A 212 -12.65 5.30 1.32
N ALA A 213 -13.67 5.70 0.55
CA ALA A 213 -15.06 5.74 0.99
C ALA A 213 -15.73 4.37 0.91
N PHE A 214 -15.23 3.49 0.04
CA PHE A 214 -15.78 2.15 -0.20
C PHE A 214 -14.68 1.20 -0.70
N ASP A 215 -14.93 -0.09 -0.55
CA ASP A 215 -14.07 -1.17 -1.03
C ASP A 215 -14.30 -1.52 -2.51
N ALA A 216 -13.70 -2.61 -2.98
CA ALA A 216 -13.83 -3.06 -4.36
C ALA A 216 -15.23 -3.57 -4.73
N GLU A 217 -16.09 -3.88 -3.75
CA GLU A 217 -17.47 -4.33 -3.93
C GLU A 217 -18.48 -3.20 -3.77
N GLY A 218 -18.02 -2.01 -3.40
CA GLY A 218 -18.87 -0.85 -3.13
C GLY A 218 -19.44 -0.82 -1.71
N THR A 219 -18.90 -1.62 -0.80
CA THR A 219 -19.27 -1.58 0.63
C THR A 219 -18.66 -0.34 1.29
N PRO A 220 -19.43 0.42 2.10
CA PRO A 220 -18.88 1.59 2.79
C PRO A 220 -17.70 1.21 3.69
N SER A 221 -16.59 1.94 3.54
CA SER A 221 -15.42 1.75 4.38
C SER A 221 -15.69 2.15 5.83
N VAL A 222 -15.15 1.35 6.76
CA VAL A 222 -15.19 1.62 8.20
C VAL A 222 -13.82 1.40 8.81
N LYS A 223 -13.50 2.19 9.83
CA LYS A 223 -12.28 1.97 10.61
C LYS A 223 -12.45 0.74 11.50
N THR A 224 -11.56 -0.22 11.39
CA THR A 224 -11.64 -1.50 12.10
C THR A 224 -10.44 -1.69 13.02
N VAL A 225 -10.69 -1.90 14.31
CA VAL A 225 -9.65 -2.30 15.26
C VAL A 225 -9.50 -3.81 15.19
N VAL A 226 -8.41 -4.29 14.61
CA VAL A 226 -8.11 -5.72 14.44
C VAL A 226 -7.48 -6.29 15.70
N VAL A 227 -6.46 -5.60 16.23
CA VAL A 227 -5.81 -5.94 17.49
C VAL A 227 -5.73 -4.69 18.36
N GLU A 228 -6.11 -4.80 19.64
CA GLU A 228 -5.99 -3.73 20.63
C GLU A 228 -5.25 -4.25 21.85
N ASP A 229 -4.16 -3.58 22.20
CA ASP A 229 -3.30 -3.94 23.35
C ASP A 229 -2.92 -5.45 23.36
N GLY A 230 -2.61 -5.98 22.17
CA GLY A 230 -2.27 -7.39 21.96
C GLY A 230 -3.43 -8.36 21.93
N ILE A 231 -4.69 -7.90 22.06
CA ILE A 231 -5.90 -8.74 22.05
C ILE A 231 -6.56 -8.66 20.69
N LEU A 232 -6.85 -9.80 20.06
CA LEU A 232 -7.58 -9.89 18.80
C LEU A 232 -9.04 -9.46 19.01
N LYS A 233 -9.46 -8.38 18.33
CA LYS A 233 -10.81 -7.80 18.48
C LYS A 233 -11.73 -8.13 17.32
N SER A 234 -11.16 -8.23 16.11
CA SER A 234 -11.94 -8.45 14.90
C SER A 234 -11.09 -9.11 13.83
N PHE A 235 -11.76 -9.66 12.83
CA PHE A 235 -11.16 -10.01 11.54
C PHE A 235 -11.58 -8.98 10.49
N LEU A 236 -10.80 -8.91 9.39
CA LEU A 236 -11.12 -8.08 8.24
C LEU A 236 -12.09 -8.83 7.35
N HIS A 237 -13.21 -8.22 7.07
CA HIS A 237 -14.23 -8.70 6.14
C HIS A 237 -14.13 -7.90 4.84
N ASN A 238 -14.25 -8.60 3.73
CA ASN A 238 -14.44 -7.98 2.42
C ASN A 238 -15.93 -7.83 2.17
#